data_441dbee8dee27df8c46c5b3cf602eb79
#
_entry.id   441dbee8dee27df8c46c5b3cf602eb79
#
_cell.length_a   1.000
_cell.length_b   1.000
_cell.length_c   1.000
_cell.angle_alpha   90.00
_cell.angle_beta   90.00
_cell.angle_gamma   90.00
#
_symmetry.space_group_name_H-M   'P 1'
#
loop_
_entity.id
_entity.type
_entity.pdbx_description
1 polymer ?
#
loop_
_entity_poly.entity_id
_entity_poly.type
_entity_poly.pdbx_seq_one_letter_code
_entity_poly.pdbx_strand_id
1 'polypeptide(L)'
;MVYLAEKFGELLPTEASARAECMSWLFWQMGSAPYLGGGFGHFYAYAPEKFEYPINRFAMEVKRQLDVLDKNLEARKFLCGDDYNISDIAVCSWYGMLVLKNAYNAAKFLDVASYKNVIRWAEEIAERPAFKRGTRVNRAPSGPDDSAIIERHDSSDLD
;
A
#
# COMPACT_ATOMS: atom_id res chain seq x y z
N MET A 1 10.28 2.17 -10.07
CA MET A 1 10.91 1.11 -9.26
C MET A 1 11.69 0.12 -10.12
N VAL A 2 11.09 -0.51 -11.14
CA VAL A 2 11.78 -1.52 -12.00
C VAL A 2 13.11 -1.00 -12.54
N TYR A 3 13.11 0.17 -13.19
CA TYR A 3 14.35 0.79 -13.70
C TYR A 3 15.46 0.91 -12.65
N LEU A 4 15.12 1.33 -11.41
CA LEU A 4 16.12 1.45 -10.36
C LEU A 4 16.63 0.08 -9.88
N ALA A 5 15.72 -0.88 -9.74
CA ALA A 5 16.07 -2.25 -9.35
C ALA A 5 17.02 -2.90 -10.38
N GLU A 6 16.75 -2.73 -11.66
CA GLU A 6 17.63 -3.21 -12.75
C GLU A 6 18.98 -2.47 -12.79
N LYS A 7 18.94 -1.15 -12.64
CA LYS A 7 20.15 -0.32 -12.65
C LYS A 7 21.14 -0.67 -11.55
N PHE A 8 20.63 -0.98 -10.35
CA PHE A 8 21.46 -1.27 -9.18
C PHE A 8 21.63 -2.78 -8.90
N GLY A 9 20.87 -3.64 -9.59
CA GLY A 9 20.90 -5.09 -9.41
C GLY A 9 20.33 -5.55 -8.06
N GLU A 10 19.40 -4.76 -7.48
CA GLU A 10 18.88 -4.98 -6.14
C GLU A 10 17.35 -5.08 -6.14
N LEU A 11 16.80 -5.85 -5.20
CA LEU A 11 15.35 -5.91 -4.92
C LEU A 11 14.46 -6.40 -6.08
N LEU A 12 15.05 -6.99 -7.12
CA LEU A 12 14.33 -7.63 -8.22
C LEU A 12 14.99 -8.96 -8.54
N PRO A 13 14.29 -10.08 -8.41
CA PRO A 13 14.84 -11.39 -8.75
C PRO A 13 15.36 -11.45 -10.19
N THR A 14 16.47 -12.15 -10.39
CA THR A 14 17.07 -12.38 -11.73
C THR A 14 16.63 -13.71 -12.34
N GLU A 15 16.23 -14.68 -11.50
CA GLU A 15 15.66 -15.95 -11.97
C GLU A 15 14.29 -15.67 -12.62
N ALA A 16 14.04 -16.30 -13.76
CA ALA A 16 12.90 -15.94 -14.62
C ALA A 16 11.52 -16.12 -13.94
N SER A 17 11.31 -17.22 -13.22
CA SER A 17 10.03 -17.48 -12.57
C SER A 17 9.81 -16.58 -11.36
N ALA A 18 10.83 -16.38 -10.52
CA ALA A 18 10.77 -15.47 -9.38
C ALA A 18 10.57 -14.00 -9.83
N ARG A 19 11.23 -13.60 -10.93
CA ARG A 19 11.02 -12.30 -11.55
C ARG A 19 9.60 -12.15 -12.06
N ALA A 20 9.06 -13.16 -12.73
CA ALA A 20 7.68 -13.14 -13.23
C ALA A 20 6.67 -13.02 -12.08
N GLU A 21 6.87 -13.73 -10.97
CA GLU A 21 6.04 -13.61 -9.78
C GLU A 21 6.10 -12.21 -9.18
N CYS A 22 7.31 -11.64 -9.01
CA CYS A 22 7.50 -10.28 -8.51
C CYS A 22 6.80 -9.23 -9.39
N MET A 23 6.93 -9.35 -10.72
CA MET A 23 6.25 -8.46 -11.66
C MET A 23 4.74 -8.64 -11.61
N SER A 24 4.22 -9.87 -11.43
CA SER A 24 2.79 -10.12 -11.30
C SER A 24 2.19 -9.42 -10.08
N TRP A 25 2.87 -9.44 -8.94
CA TRP A 25 2.45 -8.70 -7.75
C TRP A 25 2.53 -7.19 -7.96
N LEU A 26 3.53 -6.70 -8.66
CA LEU A 26 3.65 -5.28 -9.00
C LEU A 26 2.48 -4.80 -9.89
N PHE A 27 2.13 -5.57 -10.93
CA PHE A 27 0.96 -5.27 -11.77
C PHE A 27 -0.37 -5.45 -11.02
N TRP A 28 -0.46 -6.45 -10.15
CA TRP A 28 -1.63 -6.61 -9.29
C TRP A 28 -1.86 -5.37 -8.43
N GLN A 29 -0.79 -4.81 -7.84
CA GLN A 29 -0.89 -3.57 -7.06
C GLN A 29 -1.40 -2.41 -7.92
N MET A 30 -0.87 -2.22 -9.13
CA MET A 30 -1.28 -1.15 -10.05
C MET A 30 -2.76 -1.25 -10.44
N GLY A 31 -3.27 -2.46 -10.63
CA GLY A 31 -4.68 -2.71 -10.95
C GLY A 31 -5.63 -2.63 -9.75
N SER A 32 -5.11 -2.89 -8.54
CA SER A 32 -5.92 -3.06 -7.31
C SER A 32 -5.95 -1.80 -6.43
N ALA A 33 -4.84 -1.11 -6.26
CA ALA A 33 -4.74 0.07 -5.40
C ALA A 33 -5.73 1.21 -5.75
N PRO A 34 -6.10 1.46 -7.01
CA PRO A 34 -7.14 2.45 -7.33
C PRO A 34 -8.49 2.17 -6.68
N TYR A 35 -8.85 0.91 -6.45
CA TYR A 35 -10.09 0.56 -5.74
C TYR A 35 -10.02 0.92 -4.25
N LEU A 36 -8.84 0.79 -3.63
CA LEU A 36 -8.62 1.23 -2.25
C LEU A 36 -8.61 2.77 -2.17
N GLY A 37 -7.82 3.44 -3.00
CA GLY A 37 -7.64 4.89 -2.96
C GLY A 37 -8.80 5.67 -3.55
N GLY A 38 -8.90 5.67 -4.89
CA GLY A 38 -9.90 6.42 -5.64
C GLY A 38 -11.33 5.90 -5.51
N GLY A 39 -11.47 4.59 -5.24
CA GLY A 39 -12.77 3.98 -4.97
C GLY A 39 -13.19 4.12 -3.50
N PHE A 40 -12.75 3.17 -2.66
CA PHE A 40 -13.16 3.11 -1.26
C PHE A 40 -12.81 4.39 -0.49
N GLY A 41 -11.55 4.84 -0.54
CA GLY A 41 -11.09 6.02 0.20
C GLY A 41 -11.88 7.27 -0.16
N HIS A 42 -12.17 7.47 -1.46
CA HIS A 42 -12.99 8.60 -1.89
C HIS A 42 -14.39 8.55 -1.28
N PHE A 43 -15.16 7.49 -1.53
CA PHE A 43 -16.55 7.43 -1.09
C PHE A 43 -16.71 7.29 0.43
N TYR A 44 -15.80 6.58 1.09
CA TYR A 44 -15.86 6.40 2.53
C TYR A 44 -15.38 7.62 3.32
N ALA A 45 -14.26 8.23 2.92
CA ALA A 45 -13.64 9.31 3.68
C ALA A 45 -13.89 10.72 3.10
N TYR A 46 -13.69 10.91 1.80
CA TYR A 46 -13.56 12.25 1.22
C TYR A 46 -14.82 12.79 0.53
N ALA A 47 -15.70 11.93 0.00
CA ALA A 47 -16.92 12.39 -0.67
C ALA A 47 -17.79 13.23 0.27
N PRO A 48 -18.30 14.41 -0.18
CA PRO A 48 -19.12 15.28 0.63
C PRO A 48 -20.46 14.63 0.97
N GLU A 49 -20.97 13.80 0.08
CA GLU A 49 -22.18 13.01 0.28
C GLU A 49 -21.83 11.53 0.44
N LYS A 50 -22.49 10.86 1.39
CA LYS A 50 -22.25 9.44 1.68
C LYS A 50 -23.34 8.59 1.02
N PHE A 51 -22.92 7.76 0.08
CA PHE A 51 -23.79 6.80 -0.60
C PHE A 51 -23.41 5.39 -0.17
N GLU A 52 -24.35 4.68 0.40
CA GLU A 52 -24.11 3.33 0.94
C GLU A 52 -23.66 2.35 -0.14
N TYR A 53 -24.27 2.39 -1.32
CA TYR A 53 -23.97 1.44 -2.39
C TYR A 53 -22.50 1.47 -2.86
N PRO A 54 -21.92 2.61 -3.29
CA PRO A 54 -20.51 2.64 -3.70
C PRO A 54 -19.56 2.36 -2.52
N ILE A 55 -19.85 2.81 -1.30
CA ILE A 55 -19.05 2.50 -0.12
C ILE A 55 -18.98 0.99 0.06
N ASN A 56 -20.11 0.29 0.08
CA ASN A 56 -20.15 -1.16 0.29
C ASN A 56 -19.54 -1.92 -0.88
N ARG A 57 -19.79 -1.48 -2.13
CA ARG A 57 -19.19 -2.11 -3.32
C ARG A 57 -17.66 -2.05 -3.30
N PHE A 58 -17.09 -0.89 -2.99
CA PHE A 58 -15.64 -0.75 -2.92
C PHE A 58 -15.04 -1.39 -1.66
N ALA A 59 -15.73 -1.36 -0.53
CA ALA A 59 -15.30 -2.07 0.67
C ALA A 59 -15.20 -3.59 0.44
N MET A 60 -16.16 -4.17 -0.27
CA MET A 60 -16.12 -5.59 -0.64
C MET A 60 -14.88 -5.91 -1.50
N GLU A 61 -14.56 -5.03 -2.45
CA GLU A 61 -13.36 -5.22 -3.28
C GLU A 61 -12.07 -5.09 -2.47
N VAL A 62 -11.97 -4.11 -1.56
CA VAL A 62 -10.80 -3.96 -0.68
C VAL A 62 -10.63 -5.18 0.23
N LYS A 63 -11.72 -5.69 0.80
CA LYS A 63 -11.68 -6.92 1.61
C LYS A 63 -11.20 -8.12 0.80
N ARG A 64 -11.69 -8.28 -0.45
CA ARG A 64 -11.20 -9.33 -1.35
C ARG A 64 -9.70 -9.21 -1.63
N GLN A 65 -9.19 -7.99 -1.79
CA GLN A 65 -7.75 -7.75 -1.98
C GLN A 65 -6.95 -8.10 -0.73
N LEU A 66 -7.44 -7.74 0.46
CA LEU A 66 -6.82 -8.13 1.72
C LEU A 66 -6.84 -9.65 1.92
N ASP A 67 -7.91 -10.35 1.56
CA ASP A 67 -7.99 -11.82 1.58
C ASP A 67 -6.94 -12.46 0.68
N VAL A 68 -6.72 -11.92 -0.52
CA VAL A 68 -5.68 -12.42 -1.45
C VAL A 68 -4.29 -12.26 -0.84
N LEU A 69 -4.00 -11.09 -0.26
CA LEU A 69 -2.73 -10.83 0.41
C LEU A 69 -2.54 -11.74 1.63
N ASP A 70 -3.54 -11.84 2.48
CA ASP A 70 -3.45 -12.60 3.73
C ASP A 70 -3.18 -14.08 3.47
N LYS A 71 -3.90 -14.67 2.50
CA LYS A 71 -3.68 -16.06 2.07
C LYS A 71 -2.29 -16.28 1.47
N ASN A 72 -1.81 -15.36 0.63
CA ASN A 72 -0.48 -15.49 0.05
C ASN A 72 0.62 -15.42 1.12
N LEU A 73 0.43 -14.61 2.14
CA LEU A 73 1.38 -14.40 3.24
C LEU A 73 1.29 -15.44 4.35
N GLU A 74 0.33 -16.37 4.33
CA GLU A 74 0.14 -17.39 5.36
C GLU A 74 1.39 -18.25 5.56
N ALA A 75 2.02 -18.68 4.45
CA ALA A 75 3.23 -19.52 4.46
C ALA A 75 4.48 -18.79 3.93
N ARG A 76 4.42 -17.48 3.78
CA ARG A 76 5.49 -16.68 3.17
C ARG A 76 5.84 -15.49 4.03
N LYS A 77 7.15 -15.20 4.09
CA LYS A 77 7.65 -14.03 4.80
C LYS A 77 7.29 -12.74 4.07
N PHE A 78 7.53 -12.70 2.77
CA PHE A 78 7.22 -11.61 1.84
C PHE A 78 6.37 -12.11 0.68
N LEU A 79 5.91 -11.21 -0.19
CA LEU A 79 4.97 -11.56 -1.27
C LEU A 79 5.47 -12.66 -2.20
N CYS A 80 6.78 -12.70 -2.48
CA CYS A 80 7.40 -13.67 -3.37
C CYS A 80 8.26 -14.73 -2.62
N GLY A 81 8.02 -14.97 -1.33
CA GLY A 81 8.78 -15.93 -0.53
C GLY A 81 9.55 -15.28 0.61
N ASP A 82 10.83 -15.61 0.74
CA ASP A 82 11.65 -15.17 1.88
C ASP A 82 12.38 -13.85 1.65
N ASP A 83 12.49 -13.40 0.40
CA ASP A 83 13.24 -12.23 0.00
C ASP A 83 12.36 -11.01 -0.25
N TYR A 84 12.70 -9.91 0.45
CA TYR A 84 12.06 -8.62 0.25
C TYR A 84 12.42 -8.01 -1.11
N ASN A 85 11.41 -7.54 -1.85
CA ASN A 85 11.60 -7.04 -3.21
C ASN A 85 10.67 -5.84 -3.55
N ILE A 86 10.75 -5.37 -4.79
CA ILE A 86 9.98 -4.18 -5.21
C ILE A 86 8.47 -4.36 -5.15
N SER A 87 7.95 -5.59 -5.20
CA SER A 87 6.51 -5.82 -5.05
C SER A 87 6.05 -5.55 -3.61
N ASP A 88 6.86 -5.93 -2.61
CA ASP A 88 6.58 -5.60 -1.21
C ASP A 88 6.57 -4.09 -0.98
N ILE A 89 7.51 -3.36 -1.58
CA ILE A 89 7.56 -1.90 -1.50
C ILE A 89 6.26 -1.29 -2.06
N ALA A 90 5.85 -1.72 -3.25
CA ALA A 90 4.68 -1.18 -3.93
C ALA A 90 3.39 -1.50 -3.18
N VAL A 91 3.19 -2.74 -2.78
CA VAL A 91 1.97 -3.19 -2.11
C VAL A 91 1.88 -2.62 -0.69
N CYS A 92 3.01 -2.58 0.05
CA CYS A 92 3.03 -2.05 1.42
C CYS A 92 2.73 -0.55 1.49
N SER A 93 3.07 0.22 0.47
CA SER A 93 2.76 1.66 0.42
C SER A 93 1.25 1.95 0.44
N TRP A 94 0.41 1.00 0.06
CA TRP A 94 -1.06 1.09 0.09
C TRP A 94 -1.67 0.29 1.24
N TYR A 95 -1.48 -1.02 1.22
CA TYR A 95 -2.13 -1.93 2.17
C TYR A 95 -1.44 -1.91 3.54
N GLY A 96 -0.13 -1.69 3.60
CA GLY A 96 0.59 -1.46 4.85
C GLY A 96 0.12 -0.18 5.56
N MET A 97 -0.12 0.89 4.82
CA MET A 97 -0.68 2.14 5.39
C MET A 97 -2.11 1.93 5.90
N LEU A 98 -2.91 1.10 5.23
CA LEU A 98 -4.25 0.75 5.69
C LEU A 98 -4.21 0.01 7.03
N VAL A 99 -3.37 -1.04 7.14
CA VAL A 99 -3.36 -1.91 8.32
C VAL A 99 -2.59 -1.32 9.51
N LEU A 100 -1.50 -0.56 9.28
CA LEU A 100 -0.67 0.02 10.33
C LEU A 100 -1.05 1.43 10.74
N LYS A 101 -1.54 2.24 9.81
CA LYS A 101 -1.82 3.67 10.02
C LYS A 101 -3.29 4.01 10.00
N ASN A 102 -4.17 3.00 9.94
CA ASN A 102 -5.62 3.20 9.89
C ASN A 102 -6.04 4.21 8.82
N ALA A 103 -5.47 4.07 7.62
CA ALA A 103 -5.80 4.95 6.51
C ALA A 103 -7.32 5.06 6.34
N TYR A 104 -7.81 6.27 6.05
CA TYR A 104 -9.23 6.62 5.96
C TYR A 104 -10.04 6.44 7.27
N ASN A 105 -9.39 6.15 8.41
CA ASN A 105 -10.05 5.76 9.66
C ASN A 105 -10.99 4.55 9.47
N ALA A 106 -10.59 3.60 8.61
CA ALA A 106 -11.44 2.52 8.12
C ALA A 106 -11.14 1.14 8.74
N ALA A 107 -10.16 1.03 9.64
CA ALA A 107 -9.70 -0.26 10.16
C ALA A 107 -10.83 -1.10 10.75
N LYS A 108 -11.73 -0.48 11.53
CA LYS A 108 -12.89 -1.18 12.12
C LYS A 108 -13.92 -1.57 11.05
N PHE A 109 -14.20 -0.68 10.09
CA PHE A 109 -15.19 -0.92 9.05
C PHE A 109 -14.78 -2.06 8.10
N LEU A 110 -13.49 -2.12 7.78
CA LEU A 110 -12.92 -3.17 6.94
C LEU A 110 -12.54 -4.43 7.71
N ASP A 111 -12.67 -4.44 9.04
CA ASP A 111 -12.23 -5.54 9.91
C ASP A 111 -10.74 -5.90 9.70
N VAL A 112 -9.90 -4.88 9.65
CA VAL A 112 -8.46 -5.01 9.36
C VAL A 112 -7.76 -5.97 10.33
N ALA A 113 -8.22 -6.04 11.60
CA ALA A 113 -7.63 -6.90 12.64
C ALA A 113 -7.72 -8.41 12.33
N SER A 114 -8.59 -8.82 11.40
CA SER A 114 -8.72 -10.22 10.97
C SER A 114 -7.57 -10.67 10.04
N TYR A 115 -6.90 -9.75 9.34
CA TYR A 115 -5.83 -10.02 8.36
C TYR A 115 -4.45 -10.09 9.02
N LYS A 116 -4.23 -11.13 9.81
CA LYS A 116 -3.04 -11.23 10.68
C LYS A 116 -1.73 -11.36 9.91
N ASN A 117 -1.74 -12.05 8.76
CA ASN A 117 -0.55 -12.22 7.94
C ASN A 117 -0.16 -10.91 7.23
N VAL A 118 -1.14 -10.13 6.79
CA VAL A 118 -0.90 -8.79 6.22
C VAL A 118 -0.33 -7.86 7.28
N ILE A 119 -0.86 -7.88 8.50
CA ILE A 119 -0.36 -7.06 9.61
C ILE A 119 1.08 -7.44 9.93
N ARG A 120 1.38 -8.73 10.17
CA ARG A 120 2.75 -9.23 10.42
C ARG A 120 3.73 -8.78 9.34
N TRP A 121 3.38 -8.97 8.08
CA TRP A 121 4.20 -8.58 6.93
C TRP A 121 4.45 -7.07 6.88
N ALA A 122 3.41 -6.27 7.12
CA ALA A 122 3.53 -4.82 7.12
C ALA A 122 4.38 -4.31 8.29
N GLU A 123 4.24 -4.90 9.48
CA GLU A 123 5.07 -4.60 10.66
C GLU A 123 6.55 -4.90 10.40
N GLU A 124 6.86 -6.06 9.81
CA GLU A 124 8.24 -6.42 9.46
C GLU A 124 8.86 -5.43 8.47
N ILE A 125 8.11 -5.00 7.45
CA ILE A 125 8.57 -3.97 6.51
C ILE A 125 8.77 -2.62 7.21
N ALA A 126 7.86 -2.25 8.11
CA ALA A 126 7.92 -0.98 8.83
C ALA A 126 9.17 -0.85 9.73
N GLU A 127 9.75 -1.95 10.18
CA GLU A 127 11.00 -1.94 10.94
C GLU A 127 12.25 -1.64 10.10
N ARG A 128 12.17 -1.76 8.78
CA ARG A 128 13.31 -1.50 7.89
C ARG A 128 13.73 -0.01 7.94
N PRO A 129 15.03 0.29 8.15
CA PRO A 129 15.49 1.68 8.23
C PRO A 129 15.19 2.51 6.97
N ALA A 130 15.24 1.87 5.78
CA ALA A 130 14.90 2.53 4.53
C ALA A 130 13.40 2.89 4.45
N PHE A 131 12.51 2.01 4.93
CA PHE A 131 11.09 2.29 5.02
C PHE A 131 10.81 3.47 5.97
N LYS A 132 11.42 3.46 7.16
CA LYS A 132 11.29 4.56 8.14
C LYS A 132 11.74 5.91 7.56
N ARG A 133 12.80 5.93 6.75
CA ARG A 133 13.23 7.15 6.05
C ARG A 133 12.25 7.54 4.94
N GLY A 134 11.82 6.58 4.12
CA GLY A 134 10.93 6.83 2.97
C GLY A 134 9.56 7.37 3.38
N THR A 135 8.99 6.90 4.48
CA THR A 135 7.69 7.38 4.99
C THR A 135 7.70 8.82 5.51
N ARG A 136 8.88 9.42 5.66
CA ARG A 136 9.02 10.84 6.04
C ARG A 136 8.99 11.79 4.84
N VAL A 137 9.17 11.26 3.64
CA VAL A 137 9.08 12.00 2.37
C VAL A 137 7.61 12.13 1.99
N ASN A 138 7.17 13.30 1.57
CA ASN A 138 5.77 13.60 1.20
C ASN A 138 4.75 13.23 2.31
N ARG A 139 5.14 13.38 3.55
CA ARG A 139 4.26 13.13 4.68
C ARG A 139 3.20 14.21 4.76
N ALA A 140 1.94 13.82 4.82
CA ALA A 140 0.86 14.74 5.10
C ALA A 140 1.03 15.33 6.50
N PRO A 141 0.84 16.65 6.70
CA PRO A 141 0.92 17.27 8.02
C PRO A 141 -0.09 16.63 8.97
N SER A 142 0.37 16.24 10.16
CA SER A 142 -0.50 15.69 11.21
C SER A 142 -0.87 16.74 12.27
N GLY A 143 -0.38 17.98 12.12
CA GLY A 143 -0.65 19.07 13.04
C GLY A 143 0.11 20.36 12.67
N PRO A 144 -0.11 21.46 13.41
CA PRO A 144 0.45 22.76 13.09
C PRO A 144 2.00 22.84 13.18
N ASP A 145 2.62 21.91 13.91
CA ASP A 145 4.09 21.85 14.09
C ASP A 145 4.75 20.77 13.21
N ASP A 146 4.00 20.17 12.27
CA ASP A 146 4.53 19.14 11.39
C ASP A 146 5.35 19.77 10.26
N SER A 147 6.66 19.59 10.30
CA SER A 147 7.60 20.05 9.27
C SER A 147 7.56 19.23 7.98
N ALA A 148 6.46 18.53 7.71
CA ALA A 148 6.27 17.81 6.47
C ALA A 148 6.28 18.78 5.29
N ILE A 149 6.93 18.38 4.19
CA ILE A 149 6.87 19.11 2.93
C ILE A 149 5.42 19.00 2.42
N ILE A 150 4.71 20.11 2.45
CA ILE A 150 3.40 20.21 1.82
C ILE A 150 3.65 20.42 0.35
N GLU A 151 3.42 19.39 -0.45
CA GLU A 151 3.31 19.56 -1.89
C GLU A 151 2.05 20.41 -2.19
N ARG A 152 2.26 21.60 -2.70
CA ARG A 152 1.18 22.38 -3.28
C ARG A 152 1.04 21.98 -4.74
N HIS A 153 -0.17 21.71 -5.13
CA HIS A 153 -0.50 21.37 -6.52
C HIS A 153 -1.60 22.31 -7.00
N ASP A 154 -1.26 23.57 -7.20
CA ASP A 154 -2.10 24.48 -7.95
C ASP A 154 -1.35 25.04 -9.17
N SER A 155 -2.07 25.70 -10.05
CA SER A 155 -1.48 26.20 -11.31
C SER A 155 -0.37 27.22 -11.12
N SER A 156 -0.25 27.84 -9.94
CA SER A 156 0.81 28.80 -9.63
C SER A 156 2.15 28.11 -9.30
N ASP A 157 2.14 26.82 -9.06
CA ASP A 157 3.36 26.02 -8.83
C ASP A 157 4.07 25.67 -10.16
N LEU A 158 3.45 25.97 -11.29
CA LEU A 158 3.94 25.69 -12.63
C LEU A 158 4.47 26.91 -13.38
N ASP A 159 4.36 28.10 -12.80
CA ASP A 159 4.84 29.37 -13.30
C ASP A 159 6.22 29.71 -12.66
#